data_81339f873da47db8d0a17ff123965ad0
#
_entry.id   81339f873da47db8d0a17ff123965ad0
#
_cell.length_a   1.000
_cell.length_b   1.000
_cell.length_c   1.000
_cell.angle_alpha   90.00
_cell.angle_beta   90.00
_cell.angle_gamma   90.00
#
_symmetry.space_group_name_H-M   'P 1'
#
loop_
_entity.id
_entity.type
_entity.pdbx_description
1 polymer ?
#
loop_
_entity_poly.entity_id
_entity_poly.type
_entity_poly.pdbx_seq_one_letter_code
_entity_poly.pdbx_strand_id
1 'polypeptide(L)'
;MSDKSGLRVDAERNRQQILVAAEELFLERGAGVPLDEVAKRAKVGIGTLYRRFPTREELLAATSNERFLSLAEASRARDADHDPGAAIRAYLEELALNTSTYQSLAASLGTVVECGTPGCNAITAKGNRLLRRAQEAGAVRPDVTFSDFIYVVSAISIALEKDSSPKTRVIHLVDLFLNGISVR
;
A
#
# COMPACT_ATOMS: atom_id res chain seq x y z
N MET A 1 21.37 30.61 18.26
CA MET A 1 20.14 30.04 17.62
C MET A 1 20.40 29.16 16.38
N SER A 2 21.67 28.87 16.04
CA SER A 2 22.06 28.17 14.80
C SER A 2 22.04 26.61 14.85
N ASP A 3 22.01 26.01 16.04
CA ASP A 3 22.18 24.55 16.21
C ASP A 3 20.92 23.71 15.88
N LYS A 4 19.73 24.24 16.09
CA LYS A 4 18.48 23.50 15.81
C LYS A 4 18.18 23.33 14.32
N SER A 5 18.71 24.17 13.45
CA SER A 5 18.52 24.06 12.00
C SER A 5 19.39 22.93 11.42
N GLY A 6 20.64 22.80 11.82
CA GLY A 6 21.56 21.73 11.40
C GLY A 6 21.03 20.34 11.80
N LEU A 7 20.59 20.19 13.05
CA LEU A 7 20.02 18.94 13.54
C LEU A 7 18.75 18.50 12.78
N ARG A 8 17.92 19.42 12.32
CA ARG A 8 16.73 19.10 11.51
C ARG A 8 17.10 18.65 10.09
N VAL A 9 18.08 19.32 9.48
CA VAL A 9 18.59 18.96 8.14
C VAL A 9 19.23 17.56 8.17
N ASP A 10 20.07 17.27 9.16
CA ASP A 10 20.68 15.95 9.32
C ASP A 10 19.64 14.87 9.59
N ALA A 11 18.63 15.21 10.36
CA ALA A 11 17.52 14.32 10.66
C ALA A 11 16.69 13.94 9.41
N GLU A 12 16.41 14.90 8.53
CA GLU A 12 15.69 14.67 7.28
C GLU A 12 16.56 13.92 6.28
N ARG A 13 17.85 14.25 6.20
CA ARG A 13 18.82 13.52 5.39
C ARG A 13 18.90 12.04 5.79
N ASN A 14 18.99 11.75 7.08
CA ASN A 14 19.03 10.38 7.59
C ASN A 14 17.71 9.64 7.28
N ARG A 15 16.58 10.32 7.41
CA ARG A 15 15.27 9.75 7.05
C ARG A 15 15.24 9.34 5.58
N GLN A 16 15.65 10.23 4.69
CA GLN A 16 15.69 9.96 3.25
C GLN A 16 16.65 8.83 2.89
N GLN A 17 17.83 8.77 3.52
CA GLN A 17 18.78 7.66 3.33
C GLN A 17 18.19 6.32 3.76
N ILE A 18 17.45 6.27 4.85
CA ILE A 18 16.76 5.06 5.31
C ILE A 18 15.70 4.64 4.30
N LEU A 19 14.88 5.57 3.79
CA LEU A 19 13.82 5.25 2.82
C LEU A 19 14.38 4.70 1.51
N VAL A 20 15.42 5.31 0.95
CA VAL A 20 16.08 4.82 -0.27
C VAL A 20 16.66 3.42 -0.05
N ALA A 21 17.41 3.21 1.03
CA ALA A 21 17.99 1.91 1.33
C ALA A 21 16.93 0.83 1.60
N ALA A 22 15.83 1.20 2.25
CA ALA A 22 14.72 0.29 2.50
C ALA A 22 14.02 -0.10 1.19
N GLU A 23 13.74 0.86 0.31
CA GLU A 23 13.10 0.60 -0.98
C GLU A 23 13.95 -0.34 -1.84
N GLU A 24 15.25 -0.08 -1.97
CA GLU A 24 16.17 -0.96 -2.69
C GLU A 24 16.13 -2.40 -2.14
N LEU A 25 16.29 -2.57 -0.83
CA LEU A 25 16.31 -3.88 -0.20
C LEU A 25 14.96 -4.61 -0.26
N PHE A 26 13.85 -3.88 -0.14
CA PHE A 26 12.52 -4.47 -0.25
C PHE A 26 12.21 -4.92 -1.68
N LEU A 27 12.71 -4.22 -2.70
CA LEU A 27 12.63 -4.66 -4.09
C LEU A 27 13.53 -5.87 -4.38
N GLU A 28 14.76 -5.87 -3.83
CA GLU A 28 15.74 -6.95 -4.06
C GLU A 28 15.37 -8.25 -3.34
N ARG A 29 14.86 -8.17 -2.10
CA ARG A 29 14.79 -9.30 -1.16
C ARG A 29 13.45 -9.42 -0.41
N GLY A 30 12.51 -8.54 -0.72
CA GLY A 30 11.20 -8.48 -0.09
C GLY A 30 11.15 -7.71 1.22
N ALA A 31 9.93 -7.43 1.67
CA ALA A 31 9.66 -6.64 2.88
C ALA A 31 10.13 -7.31 4.19
N GLY A 32 10.47 -8.60 4.16
CA GLY A 32 10.96 -9.37 5.30
C GLY A 32 12.43 -9.16 5.66
N VAL A 33 13.22 -8.41 4.85
CA VAL A 33 14.65 -8.18 5.10
C VAL A 33 14.90 -7.61 6.51
N PRO A 34 15.96 -8.05 7.23
CA PRO A 34 16.28 -7.52 8.56
C PRO A 34 16.54 -6.02 8.56
N LEU A 35 15.97 -5.28 9.54
CA LEU A 35 16.11 -3.81 9.59
C LEU A 35 17.53 -3.32 9.91
N ASP A 36 18.39 -4.17 10.50
CA ASP A 36 19.80 -3.89 10.67
C ASP A 36 20.54 -3.81 9.34
N GLU A 37 20.15 -4.62 8.35
CA GLU A 37 20.69 -4.53 6.99
C GLU A 37 20.26 -3.23 6.31
N VAL A 38 19.00 -2.79 6.53
CA VAL A 38 18.53 -1.48 6.07
C VAL A 38 19.36 -0.35 6.69
N ALA A 39 19.57 -0.38 8.00
CA ALA A 39 20.37 0.62 8.69
C ALA A 39 21.82 0.65 8.16
N LYS A 40 22.42 -0.53 7.94
CA LYS A 40 23.76 -0.68 7.38
C LYS A 40 23.85 -0.13 5.95
N ARG A 41 22.88 -0.45 5.08
CA ARG A 41 22.79 0.06 3.70
C ARG A 41 22.61 1.59 3.69
N ALA A 42 21.79 2.13 4.58
CA ALA A 42 21.54 3.55 4.78
C ALA A 42 22.73 4.30 5.43
N LYS A 43 23.74 3.59 5.90
CA LYS A 43 24.89 4.14 6.64
C LYS A 43 24.48 4.91 7.90
N VAL A 44 23.45 4.44 8.60
CA VAL A 44 22.98 4.98 9.88
C VAL A 44 23.06 3.93 10.98
N GLY A 45 23.12 4.38 12.24
CA GLY A 45 23.01 3.45 13.35
C GLY A 45 21.59 2.88 13.46
N ILE A 46 21.47 1.61 13.89
CA ILE A 46 20.18 0.93 14.06
C ILE A 46 19.23 1.70 15.02
N GLY A 47 19.78 2.33 16.08
CA GLY A 47 19.00 3.19 16.98
C GLY A 47 18.46 4.46 16.30
N THR A 48 19.13 4.95 15.24
CA THR A 48 18.62 6.06 14.43
C THR A 48 17.45 5.62 13.55
N LEU A 49 17.53 4.41 12.98
CA LEU A 49 16.44 3.82 12.23
C LEU A 49 15.20 3.67 13.12
N TYR A 50 15.29 3.01 14.26
CA TYR A 50 14.15 2.79 15.16
C TYR A 50 13.56 4.08 15.75
N ARG A 51 14.35 5.13 15.92
CA ARG A 51 13.80 6.45 16.30
C ARG A 51 12.98 7.10 15.20
N ARG A 52 13.22 6.77 13.94
CA ARG A 52 12.49 7.31 12.78
C ARG A 52 11.32 6.46 12.36
N PHE A 53 11.50 5.16 12.48
CA PHE A 53 10.54 4.13 12.10
C PHE A 53 10.54 3.06 13.19
N PRO A 54 9.74 3.27 14.27
CA PRO A 54 9.64 2.36 15.41
C PRO A 54 9.30 0.92 15.03
N THR A 55 8.51 0.74 13.96
CA THR A 55 8.11 -0.57 13.47
C THR A 55 8.49 -0.77 12.00
N ARG A 56 8.52 -2.02 11.57
CA ARG A 56 8.68 -2.39 10.15
C ARG A 56 7.54 -1.83 9.30
N GLU A 57 6.33 -1.90 9.81
CA GLU A 57 5.10 -1.45 9.16
C GLU A 57 5.14 0.05 8.89
N GLU A 58 5.66 0.85 9.81
CA GLU A 58 5.86 2.29 9.61
C GLU A 58 6.89 2.58 8.51
N LEU A 59 7.97 1.79 8.44
CA LEU A 59 8.96 1.91 7.36
C LEU A 59 8.36 1.49 6.01
N LEU A 60 7.60 0.39 5.97
CA LEU A 60 6.88 -0.08 4.78
C LEU A 60 5.84 0.94 4.31
N ALA A 61 5.09 1.52 5.23
CA ALA A 61 4.13 2.58 4.92
C ALA A 61 4.81 3.82 4.33
N ALA A 62 5.96 4.20 4.88
CA ALA A 62 6.71 5.35 4.41
C ALA A 62 7.36 5.12 3.04
N THR A 63 7.89 3.93 2.76
CA THR A 63 8.45 3.57 1.44
C THR A 63 7.36 3.42 0.37
N SER A 64 6.15 3.02 0.76
CA SER A 64 5.00 2.87 -0.14
C SER A 64 4.24 4.17 -0.37
N ASN A 65 4.55 5.25 0.37
CA ASN A 65 3.75 6.48 0.42
C ASN A 65 3.47 7.07 -0.95
N GLU A 66 4.50 7.31 -1.77
CA GLU A 66 4.37 7.95 -3.08
C GLU A 66 3.56 7.09 -4.06
N ARG A 67 3.73 5.77 -4.00
CA ARG A 67 2.96 4.85 -4.83
C ARG A 67 1.47 4.84 -4.44
N PHE A 68 1.17 4.87 -3.16
CA PHE A 68 -0.20 4.95 -2.67
C PHE A 68 -0.86 6.30 -3.02
N LEU A 69 -0.12 7.41 -2.95
CA LEU A 69 -0.60 8.71 -3.42
C LEU A 69 -0.90 8.68 -4.92
N SER A 70 0.01 8.15 -5.72
CA SER A 70 -0.17 8.02 -7.18
C SER A 70 -1.37 7.14 -7.54
N LEU A 71 -1.56 6.03 -6.82
CA LEU A 71 -2.72 5.14 -7.01
C LEU A 71 -4.03 5.88 -6.70
N ALA A 72 -4.09 6.58 -5.58
CA ALA A 72 -5.29 7.33 -5.19
C ALA A 72 -5.63 8.43 -6.21
N GLU A 73 -4.63 9.12 -6.76
CA GLU A 73 -4.80 10.16 -7.78
C GLU A 73 -5.24 9.58 -9.13
N ALA A 74 -4.57 8.52 -9.61
CA ALA A 74 -4.96 7.83 -10.85
C ALA A 74 -6.40 7.30 -10.77
N SER A 75 -6.79 6.75 -9.62
CA SER A 75 -8.16 6.32 -9.39
C SER A 75 -9.14 7.50 -9.39
N ARG A 76 -8.74 8.68 -8.86
CA ARG A 76 -9.58 9.89 -8.86
C ARG A 76 -9.86 10.40 -10.27
N ALA A 77 -8.85 10.38 -11.14
CA ALA A 77 -8.99 10.82 -12.53
C ALA A 77 -10.01 9.98 -13.31
N ARG A 78 -10.18 8.70 -12.96
CA ARG A 78 -11.14 7.78 -13.62
C ARG A 78 -12.56 7.80 -13.05
N ASP A 79 -12.76 8.36 -11.86
CA ASP A 79 -14.04 8.30 -11.14
C ASP A 79 -15.23 8.94 -11.88
N ALA A 80 -14.96 9.99 -12.64
CA ALA A 80 -16.01 10.75 -13.31
C ALA A 80 -16.66 9.97 -14.47
N ASP A 81 -15.88 9.07 -15.10
CA ASP A 81 -16.24 8.44 -16.38
C ASP A 81 -16.63 6.96 -16.22
N HIS A 82 -16.52 6.36 -15.03
CA HIS A 82 -16.73 4.94 -14.84
C HIS A 82 -17.99 4.63 -14.03
N ASP A 83 -18.68 3.57 -14.47
CA ASP A 83 -19.67 2.85 -13.68
C ASP A 83 -19.09 2.50 -12.29
N PRO A 84 -19.87 2.64 -11.19
CA PRO A 84 -19.38 2.39 -9.83
C PRO A 84 -18.78 1.00 -9.62
N GLY A 85 -19.34 -0.04 -10.25
CA GLY A 85 -18.79 -1.40 -10.20
C GLY A 85 -17.45 -1.52 -10.92
N ALA A 86 -17.31 -0.89 -12.09
CA ALA A 86 -16.06 -0.84 -12.84
C ALA A 86 -14.99 -0.01 -12.10
N ALA A 87 -15.37 1.09 -11.45
CA ALA A 87 -14.45 1.93 -10.70
C ALA A 87 -13.84 1.20 -9.49
N ILE A 88 -14.65 0.48 -8.70
CA ILE A 88 -14.14 -0.30 -7.57
C ILE A 88 -13.29 -1.48 -8.03
N ARG A 89 -13.65 -2.14 -9.13
CA ARG A 89 -12.85 -3.20 -9.76
C ARG A 89 -11.45 -2.71 -10.09
N ALA A 90 -11.33 -1.65 -10.88
CA ALA A 90 -10.05 -1.09 -11.30
C ALA A 90 -9.19 -0.68 -10.09
N TYR A 91 -9.81 -0.12 -9.06
CA TYR A 91 -9.13 0.24 -7.82
C TYR A 91 -8.53 -0.97 -7.10
N LEU A 92 -9.29 -2.06 -6.94
CA LEU A 92 -8.82 -3.28 -6.29
C LEU A 92 -7.69 -3.97 -7.08
N GLU A 93 -7.81 -4.01 -8.40
CA GLU A 93 -6.77 -4.53 -9.28
C GLU A 93 -5.45 -3.76 -9.12
N GLU A 94 -5.51 -2.43 -9.13
CA GLU A 94 -4.32 -1.60 -8.94
C GLU A 94 -3.74 -1.71 -7.54
N LEU A 95 -4.58 -1.77 -6.51
CA LEU A 95 -4.13 -1.93 -5.14
C LEU A 95 -3.41 -3.27 -4.96
N ALA A 96 -3.95 -4.36 -5.53
CA ALA A 96 -3.32 -5.66 -5.50
C ALA A 96 -1.96 -5.69 -6.23
N LEU A 97 -1.86 -5.07 -7.41
CA LEU A 97 -0.61 -4.96 -8.15
C LEU A 97 0.42 -4.10 -7.42
N ASN A 98 0.01 -3.00 -6.81
CA ASN A 98 0.90 -2.17 -5.99
C ASN A 98 1.40 -2.91 -4.75
N THR A 99 0.53 -3.69 -4.10
CA THR A 99 0.88 -4.48 -2.91
C THR A 99 1.85 -5.60 -3.26
N SER A 100 1.73 -6.23 -4.43
CA SER A 100 2.62 -7.29 -4.88
C SER A 100 4.02 -6.81 -5.31
N THR A 101 4.25 -5.50 -5.35
CA THR A 101 5.56 -4.92 -5.75
C THR A 101 6.68 -5.31 -4.79
N TYR A 102 6.41 -5.37 -3.49
CA TYR A 102 7.36 -5.88 -2.51
C TYR A 102 6.90 -7.26 -2.04
N GLN A 103 7.73 -8.27 -2.25
CA GLN A 103 7.49 -9.59 -1.68
C GLN A 103 7.25 -9.46 -0.16
N SER A 104 6.23 -10.14 0.34
CA SER A 104 5.81 -10.12 1.75
C SER A 104 5.15 -8.80 2.26
N LEU A 105 5.00 -7.75 1.45
CA LEU A 105 4.23 -6.57 1.86
C LEU A 105 2.76 -6.92 2.11
N ALA A 106 2.21 -7.82 1.31
CA ALA A 106 0.82 -8.25 1.39
C ALA A 106 0.44 -8.79 2.78
N ALA A 107 1.35 -9.50 3.43
CA ALA A 107 1.12 -10.04 4.78
C ALA A 107 0.96 -8.95 5.86
N SER A 108 1.52 -7.76 5.63
CA SER A 108 1.46 -6.62 6.55
C SER A 108 0.52 -5.51 6.07
N LEU A 109 -0.19 -5.68 4.95
CA LEU A 109 -0.95 -4.58 4.33
C LEU A 109 -1.97 -3.96 5.28
N GLY A 110 -2.70 -4.77 6.04
CA GLY A 110 -3.68 -4.30 7.03
C GLY A 110 -3.05 -3.32 8.02
N THR A 111 -1.95 -3.71 8.64
CA THR A 111 -1.22 -2.87 9.61
C THR A 111 -0.54 -1.67 8.94
N VAL A 112 -0.03 -1.85 7.71
CA VAL A 112 0.60 -0.76 6.94
C VAL A 112 -0.40 0.35 6.64
N VAL A 113 -1.63 0.04 6.25
CA VAL A 113 -2.63 1.08 5.96
C VAL A 113 -3.09 1.83 7.22
N GLU A 114 -2.94 1.24 8.40
CA GLU A 114 -3.22 1.86 9.70
C GLU A 114 -2.12 2.81 10.18
N CYS A 115 -0.92 2.79 9.58
CA CYS A 115 0.20 3.66 9.96
C CYS A 115 -0.04 5.16 9.69
N GLY A 116 -1.11 5.52 8.98
CA GLY A 116 -1.58 6.91 8.84
C GLY A 116 -0.68 7.82 8.00
N THR A 117 0.20 7.28 7.15
CA THR A 117 0.94 8.12 6.19
C THR A 117 -0.05 8.79 5.22
N PRO A 118 0.34 9.92 4.58
CA PRO A 118 -0.52 10.56 3.58
C PRO A 118 -1.02 9.59 2.50
N GLY A 119 -0.16 8.68 2.02
CA GLY A 119 -0.52 7.66 1.04
C GLY A 119 -1.51 6.63 1.58
N CYS A 120 -1.29 6.13 2.81
CA CYS A 120 -2.22 5.20 3.47
C CYS A 120 -3.60 5.84 3.65
N ASN A 121 -3.64 7.10 4.13
CA ASN A 121 -4.88 7.85 4.28
C ASN A 121 -5.59 8.07 2.94
N ALA A 122 -4.83 8.40 1.88
CA ALA A 122 -5.38 8.65 0.55
C ALA A 122 -6.02 7.39 -0.05
N ILE A 123 -5.35 6.23 0.00
CA ILE A 123 -5.94 4.97 -0.50
C ILE A 123 -7.14 4.55 0.32
N THR A 124 -7.09 4.66 1.66
CA THR A 124 -8.21 4.32 2.54
C THR A 124 -9.44 5.20 2.27
N ALA A 125 -9.25 6.51 2.22
CA ALA A 125 -10.34 7.46 1.91
C ALA A 125 -10.92 7.20 0.52
N LYS A 126 -10.07 6.92 -0.47
CA LYS A 126 -10.48 6.61 -1.84
C LYS A 126 -11.28 5.32 -1.90
N GLY A 127 -10.78 4.24 -1.31
CA GLY A 127 -11.43 2.94 -1.29
C GLY A 127 -12.81 2.98 -0.61
N ASN A 128 -12.90 3.64 0.54
CA ASN A 128 -14.19 3.84 1.24
C ASN A 128 -15.21 4.63 0.39
N ARG A 129 -14.75 5.66 -0.34
CA ARG A 129 -15.61 6.44 -1.23
C ARG A 129 -16.13 5.60 -2.40
N LEU A 130 -15.26 4.82 -3.04
CA LEU A 130 -15.65 3.94 -4.14
C LEU A 130 -16.59 2.82 -3.69
N LEU A 131 -16.30 2.21 -2.53
CA LEU A 131 -17.18 1.19 -1.94
C LEU A 131 -18.58 1.74 -1.71
N ARG A 132 -18.70 2.91 -1.07
CA ARG A 132 -20.01 3.54 -0.83
C ARG A 132 -20.77 3.80 -2.12
N ARG A 133 -20.13 4.35 -3.16
CA ARG A 133 -20.75 4.55 -4.48
C ARG A 133 -21.22 3.24 -5.10
N ALA A 134 -20.44 2.17 -4.99
CA ALA A 134 -20.81 0.86 -5.51
C ALA A 134 -21.98 0.24 -4.73
N GLN A 135 -22.07 0.45 -3.44
CA GLN A 135 -23.19 0.04 -2.59
C GLN A 135 -24.45 0.83 -2.90
N GLU A 136 -24.37 2.15 -3.03
CA GLU A 136 -25.49 3.02 -3.42
C GLU A 136 -26.06 2.68 -4.80
N ALA A 137 -25.20 2.23 -5.72
CA ALA A 137 -25.58 1.76 -7.05
C ALA A 137 -26.08 0.31 -7.08
N GLY A 138 -26.08 -0.42 -5.95
CA GLY A 138 -26.43 -1.83 -5.89
C GLY A 138 -25.41 -2.79 -6.53
N ALA A 139 -24.21 -2.32 -6.85
CA ALA A 139 -23.17 -3.16 -7.43
C ALA A 139 -22.43 -4.02 -6.39
N VAL A 140 -22.41 -3.59 -5.13
CA VAL A 140 -21.78 -4.28 -3.99
C VAL A 140 -22.75 -4.34 -2.83
N ARG A 141 -22.78 -5.46 -2.13
CA ARG A 141 -23.63 -5.66 -0.95
C ARG A 141 -23.29 -4.65 0.17
N PRO A 142 -24.30 -4.20 0.94
CA PRO A 142 -24.10 -3.18 1.98
C PRO A 142 -23.32 -3.65 3.21
N ASP A 143 -23.19 -4.96 3.42
CA ASP A 143 -22.46 -5.56 4.53
C ASP A 143 -20.93 -5.65 4.29
N VAL A 144 -20.47 -5.39 3.06
CA VAL A 144 -19.04 -5.38 2.70
C VAL A 144 -18.36 -4.11 3.24
N THR A 145 -17.19 -4.27 3.83
CA THR A 145 -16.38 -3.19 4.39
C THR A 145 -15.08 -2.97 3.59
N PHE A 146 -14.46 -1.82 3.76
CA PHE A 146 -13.13 -1.60 3.18
C PHE A 146 -12.07 -2.54 3.75
N SER A 147 -12.21 -2.96 5.02
CA SER A 147 -11.35 -3.96 5.63
C SER A 147 -11.41 -5.30 4.90
N ASP A 148 -12.60 -5.72 4.42
CA ASP A 148 -12.73 -6.94 3.62
C ASP A 148 -11.94 -6.85 2.32
N PHE A 149 -11.94 -5.67 1.69
CA PHE A 149 -11.10 -5.43 0.51
C PHE A 149 -9.61 -5.55 0.82
N ILE A 150 -9.15 -5.00 1.94
CA ILE A 150 -7.75 -5.13 2.36
C ILE A 150 -7.37 -6.59 2.56
N TYR A 151 -8.21 -7.40 3.22
CA TYR A 151 -7.94 -8.84 3.41
C TYR A 151 -7.91 -9.59 2.08
N VAL A 152 -8.85 -9.32 1.18
CA VAL A 152 -8.90 -9.98 -0.13
C VAL A 152 -7.70 -9.56 -0.99
N VAL A 153 -7.36 -8.28 -1.04
CA VAL A 153 -6.17 -7.77 -1.74
C VAL A 153 -4.91 -8.43 -1.18
N SER A 154 -4.78 -8.53 0.15
CA SER A 154 -3.65 -9.22 0.78
C SER A 154 -3.57 -10.68 0.35
N ALA A 155 -4.68 -11.41 0.39
CA ALA A 155 -4.73 -12.82 -0.01
C ALA A 155 -4.36 -13.01 -1.51
N ILE A 156 -4.90 -12.17 -2.39
CA ILE A 156 -4.56 -12.18 -3.82
C ILE A 156 -3.07 -11.89 -4.00
N SER A 157 -2.55 -10.84 -3.37
CA SER A 157 -1.14 -10.45 -3.53
C SER A 157 -0.16 -11.51 -3.02
N ILE A 158 -0.47 -12.20 -1.91
CA ILE A 158 0.32 -13.34 -1.41
C ILE A 158 0.31 -14.50 -2.43
N ALA A 159 -0.85 -14.81 -3.00
CA ALA A 159 -0.97 -15.88 -4.00
C ALA A 159 -0.14 -15.60 -5.27
N LEU A 160 0.12 -14.30 -5.55
CA LEU A 160 0.83 -13.86 -6.75
C LEU A 160 2.35 -13.77 -6.61
N GLU A 161 2.90 -13.87 -5.41
CA GLU A 161 4.36 -13.68 -5.16
C GLU A 161 5.26 -14.56 -6.05
N LYS A 162 4.72 -15.66 -6.61
CA LYS A 162 5.44 -16.58 -7.48
C LYS A 162 4.76 -16.78 -8.84
N ASP A 163 3.76 -15.96 -9.17
CA ASP A 163 3.03 -16.10 -10.45
C ASP A 163 3.81 -15.43 -11.59
N SER A 164 3.92 -16.11 -12.71
CA SER A 164 4.59 -15.61 -13.92
C SER A 164 3.75 -14.57 -14.70
N SER A 165 2.47 -14.46 -14.38
CA SER A 165 1.51 -13.57 -15.06
C SER A 165 0.62 -12.84 -14.05
N PRO A 166 1.19 -12.06 -13.10
CA PRO A 166 0.47 -11.51 -11.97
C PRO A 166 -0.71 -10.63 -12.40
N LYS A 167 -0.57 -9.83 -13.44
CA LYS A 167 -1.63 -8.91 -13.90
C LYS A 167 -2.89 -9.67 -14.34
N THR A 168 -2.76 -10.70 -15.16
CA THR A 168 -3.90 -11.50 -15.62
C THR A 168 -4.58 -12.22 -14.45
N ARG A 169 -3.77 -12.74 -13.53
CA ARG A 169 -4.28 -13.44 -12.35
C ARG A 169 -5.01 -12.50 -11.39
N VAL A 170 -4.49 -11.27 -11.16
CA VAL A 170 -5.18 -10.24 -10.36
C VAL A 170 -6.56 -9.95 -10.93
N ILE A 171 -6.64 -9.63 -12.22
CA ILE A 171 -7.91 -9.32 -12.90
C ILE A 171 -8.92 -10.44 -12.67
N HIS A 172 -8.51 -11.70 -12.88
CA HIS A 172 -9.38 -12.85 -12.70
C HIS A 172 -9.84 -13.03 -11.24
N LEU A 173 -8.93 -12.94 -10.27
CA LEU A 173 -9.28 -13.15 -8.86
C LEU A 173 -10.14 -12.00 -8.29
N VAL A 174 -9.86 -10.76 -8.68
CA VAL A 174 -10.71 -9.62 -8.33
C VAL A 174 -12.10 -9.77 -8.94
N ASP A 175 -12.21 -10.25 -10.18
CA ASP A 175 -13.49 -10.53 -10.83
C ASP A 175 -14.29 -11.60 -10.08
N LEU A 176 -13.67 -12.72 -9.74
CA LEU A 176 -14.33 -13.78 -8.95
C LEU A 176 -14.84 -13.26 -7.61
N PHE A 177 -14.04 -12.44 -6.92
CA PHE A 177 -14.42 -11.86 -5.63
C PHE A 177 -15.63 -10.92 -5.80
N LEU A 178 -15.55 -9.96 -6.71
CA LEU A 178 -16.64 -8.99 -6.92
C LEU A 178 -17.94 -9.65 -7.36
N ASN A 179 -17.89 -10.68 -8.19
CA ASN A 179 -19.08 -11.46 -8.57
C ASN A 179 -19.70 -12.20 -7.37
N GLY A 180 -18.88 -12.60 -6.38
CA GLY A 180 -19.35 -13.22 -5.13
C GLY A 180 -20.02 -12.25 -4.16
N ILE A 181 -19.74 -10.95 -4.27
CA ILE A 181 -20.29 -9.90 -3.39
C ILE A 181 -21.25 -8.95 -4.10
N SER A 182 -21.56 -9.18 -5.37
CA SER A 182 -22.57 -8.41 -6.10
C SER A 182 -23.97 -8.66 -5.53
N VAL A 183 -24.83 -7.65 -5.60
CA VAL A 183 -26.26 -7.80 -5.31
C VAL A 183 -26.87 -8.61 -6.45
N ARG A 184 -27.61 -9.68 -6.10
CA ARG A 184 -28.36 -10.50 -7.07
C ARG A 184 -29.71 -9.89 -7.32
#